data_f33283ebce96225abdec3f0939ebf0dd
#
_entry.id   f33283ebce96225abdec3f0939ebf0dd
#
_cell.length_a   1.000
_cell.length_b   1.000
_cell.length_c   1.000
_cell.angle_alpha   90.00
_cell.angle_beta   90.00
_cell.angle_gamma   90.00
#
_symmetry.space_group_name_H-M   'P 1'
#
loop_
_entity.id
_entity.type
_entity.pdbx_description
1 polymer ?
#
loop_
_entity_poly.entity_id
_entity_poly.type
_entity_poly.pdbx_seq_one_letter_code
_entity_poly.pdbx_strand_id
1 'polypeptide(L)'
;MAISEKDHIEVIKSEMEDDYSDDSLFNISSWGADLSFRELVSMYNDNELVKPELQRKYVWDKIEASRFIESILLGLPVPSIFLAQSGSQKLIVDGYQRIMTVYDYIRGIFTTDNKVFKLANSDRINLRWRNKAFAELSTDDQRKIKSTTIHAIIFEQKKPENDDTSLYQIFERINTSGRSLTPQEIRNCVYQGSFNTLLFELNENFTWRKLFGSAQVDSRMRDIEYILRFFIMKSDDILKSTSNQISLKKALNHFMDLHRNDSPEDIDFYRSQFTATIQAIYNSVGENAFKNSFTN
;
A
#
# COMPACT_ATOMS: atom_id res chain seq x y z
N MET A 1 -5.65 16.29 53.37
CA MET A 1 -4.74 15.45 52.59
C MET A 1 -5.26 15.51 51.13
N ALA A 2 -4.63 16.30 50.36
CA ALA A 2 -5.01 16.48 48.94
C ALA A 2 -4.24 15.45 48.13
N ILE A 3 -4.94 14.54 47.47
CA ILE A 3 -4.37 13.64 46.50
C ILE A 3 -4.36 14.40 45.17
N SER A 4 -3.18 14.88 44.80
CA SER A 4 -2.91 15.40 43.45
C SER A 4 -2.17 14.33 42.68
N GLU A 5 -2.87 13.34 42.20
CA GLU A 5 -2.44 12.56 41.06
C GLU A 5 -2.96 13.28 39.79
N LYS A 6 -2.08 14.07 39.19
CA LYS A 6 -2.26 14.43 37.79
C LYS A 6 -2.02 13.15 36.99
N ASP A 7 -3.11 12.54 36.54
CA ASP A 7 -3.04 11.56 35.45
C ASP A 7 -2.38 12.23 34.26
N HIS A 8 -1.08 12.01 34.09
CA HIS A 8 -0.40 12.36 32.86
C HIS A 8 -0.90 11.38 31.79
N ILE A 9 -1.93 11.78 31.08
CA ILE A 9 -2.25 11.13 29.81
C ILE A 9 -1.05 11.39 28.91
N GLU A 10 -0.25 10.36 28.63
CA GLU A 10 0.86 10.44 27.70
C GLU A 10 0.31 10.85 26.33
N VAL A 11 0.83 11.95 25.80
CA VAL A 11 0.44 12.43 24.46
C VAL A 11 1.09 11.52 23.44
N ILE A 12 0.32 10.62 22.86
CA ILE A 12 0.75 9.84 21.70
C ILE A 12 0.79 10.80 20.51
N LYS A 13 1.97 11.09 19.99
CA LYS A 13 2.13 11.86 18.76
C LYS A 13 1.42 11.18 17.61
N SER A 14 0.76 11.95 16.75
CA SER A 14 0.25 11.42 15.50
C SER A 14 1.40 10.88 14.65
N GLU A 15 1.17 9.84 13.86
CA GLU A 15 2.24 9.29 12.99
C GLU A 15 2.84 10.30 12.02
N MET A 16 2.08 11.34 11.64
CA MET A 16 2.54 12.40 10.73
C MET A 16 3.51 13.38 11.43
N GLU A 17 3.52 13.41 12.78
CA GLU A 17 4.39 14.27 13.59
C GLU A 17 5.55 13.50 14.22
N ASP A 18 5.64 12.19 13.94
CA ASP A 18 6.65 11.29 14.46
C ASP A 18 7.87 11.28 13.54
N ASP A 19 8.88 12.08 13.87
CA ASP A 19 10.17 12.17 13.17
C ASP A 19 11.11 10.99 13.48
N TYR A 20 10.55 9.80 13.83
CA TYR A 20 11.36 8.63 14.10
C TYR A 20 12.28 8.31 12.92
N SER A 21 13.57 8.45 13.12
CA SER A 21 14.62 7.98 12.23
C SER A 21 15.58 7.10 13.01
N ASP A 22 15.82 5.90 12.53
CA ASP A 22 16.83 5.00 13.10
C ASP A 22 18.03 4.96 12.15
N ASP A 23 19.12 5.60 12.54
CA ASP A 23 20.33 5.71 11.73
C ASP A 23 21.08 4.36 11.60
N SER A 24 20.73 3.37 12.44
CA SER A 24 21.37 2.03 12.42
C SER A 24 20.87 1.14 11.29
N LEU A 25 19.80 1.52 10.58
CA LEU A 25 19.07 0.66 9.65
C LEU A 25 19.57 0.72 8.20
N PHE A 26 20.52 1.59 7.85
CA PHE A 26 20.85 1.84 6.45
C PHE A 26 22.03 1.02 5.92
N ASN A 27 21.84 -0.27 5.66
CA ASN A 27 22.69 -0.99 4.73
C ASN A 27 21.89 -1.35 3.48
N ILE A 28 21.62 -0.34 2.65
CA ILE A 28 20.83 -0.45 1.43
C ILE A 28 21.77 -0.30 0.24
N SER A 29 21.72 -1.24 -0.69
CA SER A 29 22.33 -1.08 -2.01
C SER A 29 21.26 -0.70 -3.02
N SER A 30 21.60 0.20 -3.95
CA SER A 30 20.71 0.57 -5.04
C SER A 30 21.45 0.57 -6.37
N TRP A 31 20.75 0.21 -7.43
CA TRP A 31 21.27 0.24 -8.80
C TRP A 31 20.16 0.60 -9.79
N GLY A 32 20.54 1.08 -10.96
CA GLY A 32 19.64 1.37 -12.07
C GLY A 32 19.58 0.23 -13.06
N ALA A 33 18.41 0.01 -13.66
CA ALA A 33 18.21 -0.90 -14.78
C ALA A 33 17.19 -0.29 -15.76
N ASP A 34 17.45 -0.43 -17.06
CA ASP A 34 16.50 -0.02 -18.10
C ASP A 34 15.70 -1.25 -18.52
N LEU A 35 14.47 -1.36 -18.02
CA LEU A 35 13.59 -2.49 -18.27
C LEU A 35 12.60 -2.15 -19.38
N SER A 36 12.46 -3.01 -20.38
CA SER A 36 11.42 -2.84 -21.39
C SER A 36 10.02 -3.17 -20.79
N PHE A 37 8.98 -2.55 -21.33
CA PHE A 37 7.63 -2.91 -20.91
C PHE A 37 7.28 -4.38 -21.20
N ARG A 38 7.91 -5.00 -22.18
CA ARG A 38 7.78 -6.45 -22.42
C ARG A 38 8.31 -7.25 -21.24
N GLU A 39 9.49 -6.91 -20.74
CA GLU A 39 10.10 -7.58 -19.56
C GLU A 39 9.24 -7.37 -18.32
N LEU A 40 8.80 -6.14 -18.05
CA LEU A 40 7.93 -5.85 -16.91
C LEU A 40 6.62 -6.64 -16.95
N VAL A 41 6.00 -6.76 -18.13
CA VAL A 41 4.77 -7.56 -18.32
C VAL A 41 5.06 -9.05 -18.11
N SER A 42 6.20 -9.58 -18.60
CA SER A 42 6.61 -10.96 -18.36
C SER A 42 6.83 -11.22 -16.88
N MET A 43 7.67 -10.39 -16.23
CA MET A 43 7.95 -10.50 -14.80
C MET A 43 6.68 -10.44 -13.92
N TYR A 44 5.69 -9.64 -14.34
CA TYR A 44 4.41 -9.56 -13.63
C TYR A 44 3.58 -10.84 -13.80
N ASN A 45 3.54 -11.41 -15.00
CA ASN A 45 2.85 -12.69 -15.26
C ASN A 45 3.51 -13.87 -14.53
N ASP A 46 4.85 -13.84 -14.40
CA ASP A 46 5.65 -14.90 -13.80
C ASP A 46 5.77 -14.74 -12.26
N ASN A 47 5.07 -13.76 -11.68
CA ASN A 47 5.14 -13.39 -10.25
C ASN A 47 6.56 -13.03 -9.77
N GLU A 48 7.44 -12.62 -10.66
CA GLU A 48 8.76 -12.05 -10.31
C GLU A 48 8.64 -10.56 -9.96
N LEU A 49 7.68 -9.87 -10.58
CA LEU A 49 7.31 -8.50 -10.24
C LEU A 49 5.97 -8.53 -9.50
N VAL A 50 6.03 -8.22 -8.22
CA VAL A 50 4.88 -8.35 -7.33
C VAL A 50 4.34 -6.98 -7.02
N LYS A 51 3.06 -6.82 -7.24
CA LYS A 51 2.28 -5.79 -6.56
C LYS A 51 2.18 -6.23 -5.10
N PRO A 52 2.56 -5.41 -4.13
CA PRO A 52 2.14 -5.64 -2.77
C PRO A 52 0.61 -5.84 -2.77
N GLU A 53 0.10 -6.95 -2.25
CA GLU A 53 -1.31 -7.40 -2.40
C GLU A 53 -2.34 -6.32 -2.10
N LEU A 54 -1.89 -5.30 -1.42
CA LEU A 54 -2.69 -4.27 -0.78
C LEU A 54 -2.30 -2.84 -1.17
N GLN A 55 -1.43 -2.70 -2.17
CA GLN A 55 -1.23 -1.41 -2.80
C GLN A 55 -2.54 -0.93 -3.45
N ARG A 56 -2.70 0.41 -3.53
CA ARG A 56 -3.86 1.07 -4.15
C ARG A 56 -4.42 0.27 -5.29
N LYS A 57 -5.74 0.13 -5.31
CA LYS A 57 -6.46 -0.23 -6.54
C LYS A 57 -5.94 0.67 -7.66
N TYR A 58 -5.88 0.14 -8.87
CA TYR A 58 -5.59 0.96 -10.03
C TYR A 58 -6.56 2.16 -10.03
N VAL A 59 -6.02 3.40 -10.00
CA VAL A 59 -6.83 4.62 -9.78
C VAL A 59 -6.81 5.58 -10.96
N TRP A 60 -5.93 5.36 -11.95
CA TRP A 60 -5.96 6.18 -13.15
C TRP A 60 -7.27 5.97 -13.91
N ASP A 61 -7.87 7.08 -14.33
CA ASP A 61 -8.98 7.02 -15.24
C ASP A 61 -8.51 6.66 -16.65
N LYS A 62 -9.47 6.41 -17.53
CA LYS A 62 -9.19 6.00 -18.90
C LYS A 62 -8.44 7.07 -19.71
N ILE A 63 -8.62 8.36 -19.38
CA ILE A 63 -7.93 9.46 -20.06
C ILE A 63 -6.47 9.52 -19.60
N GLU A 64 -6.21 9.43 -18.30
CA GLU A 64 -4.86 9.39 -17.74
C GLU A 64 -4.06 8.21 -18.29
N ALA A 65 -4.66 7.02 -18.26
CA ALA A 65 -4.07 5.80 -18.82
C ALA A 65 -3.78 5.95 -20.34
N SER A 66 -4.72 6.50 -21.10
CA SER A 66 -4.56 6.71 -22.54
C SER A 66 -3.45 7.71 -22.87
N ARG A 67 -3.34 8.79 -22.09
CA ARG A 67 -2.27 9.78 -22.26
C ARG A 67 -0.89 9.19 -21.97
N PHE A 68 -0.80 8.27 -21.03
CA PHE A 68 0.45 7.59 -20.74
C PHE A 68 0.86 6.68 -21.91
N ILE A 69 -0.06 5.88 -22.46
CA ILE A 69 0.19 5.08 -23.68
C ILE A 69 0.57 5.98 -24.86
N GLU A 70 -0.11 7.09 -25.04
CA GLU A 70 0.24 8.07 -26.09
C GLU A 70 1.65 8.63 -25.90
N SER A 71 2.07 8.93 -24.67
CA SER A 71 3.43 9.41 -24.39
C SER A 71 4.48 8.39 -24.83
N ILE A 72 4.24 7.10 -24.59
CA ILE A 72 5.10 6.02 -25.08
C ILE A 72 5.11 5.98 -26.62
N LEU A 73 3.95 6.08 -27.25
CA LEU A 73 3.83 6.07 -28.70
C LEU A 73 4.49 7.28 -29.37
N LEU A 74 4.49 8.42 -28.70
CA LEU A 74 5.22 9.62 -29.15
C LEU A 74 6.74 9.53 -28.88
N GLY A 75 7.16 8.63 -28.01
CA GLY A 75 8.58 8.51 -27.58
C GLY A 75 8.97 9.57 -26.56
N LEU A 76 8.01 10.10 -25.81
CA LEU A 76 8.28 11.04 -24.73
C LEU A 76 8.95 10.30 -23.56
N PRO A 77 9.85 10.95 -22.81
CA PRO A 77 10.44 10.37 -21.63
C PRO A 77 9.35 10.07 -20.58
N VAL A 78 9.42 8.89 -20.00
CA VAL A 78 8.51 8.46 -18.92
C VAL A 78 9.25 8.52 -17.58
N PRO A 79 8.59 8.90 -16.48
CA PRO A 79 9.21 8.93 -15.16
C PRO A 79 9.72 7.53 -14.75
N SER A 80 10.84 7.49 -14.03
CA SER A 80 11.42 6.26 -13.49
C SER A 80 10.46 5.53 -12.54
N ILE A 81 10.66 4.23 -12.39
CA ILE A 81 9.97 3.41 -11.39
C ILE A 81 10.94 3.01 -10.28
N PHE A 82 10.38 2.67 -9.11
CA PHE A 82 11.15 2.20 -7.98
C PHE A 82 10.71 0.79 -7.61
N LEU A 83 11.67 -0.11 -7.48
CA LEU A 83 11.46 -1.51 -7.17
C LEU A 83 12.31 -1.90 -5.95
N ALA A 84 11.74 -2.65 -5.02
CA ALA A 84 12.50 -3.24 -3.91
C ALA A 84 12.77 -4.72 -4.20
N GLN A 85 14.02 -5.14 -4.13
CA GLN A 85 14.39 -6.55 -4.24
C GLN A 85 14.08 -7.27 -2.93
N SER A 86 13.30 -8.33 -2.99
CA SER A 86 12.98 -9.20 -1.86
C SER A 86 13.16 -10.66 -2.31
N GLY A 87 14.28 -11.25 -1.98
CA GLY A 87 14.64 -12.58 -2.48
C GLY A 87 14.64 -12.64 -4.01
N SER A 88 13.86 -13.54 -4.60
CA SER A 88 13.73 -13.68 -6.06
C SER A 88 12.73 -12.71 -6.67
N GLN A 89 11.96 -11.98 -5.86
CA GLN A 89 10.90 -11.08 -6.33
C GLN A 89 11.31 -9.61 -6.25
N LYS A 90 10.65 -8.79 -7.04
CA LYS A 90 10.73 -7.33 -6.98
C LYS A 90 9.37 -6.75 -6.60
N LEU A 91 9.32 -6.02 -5.52
CA LEU A 91 8.12 -5.31 -5.08
C LEU A 91 8.05 -3.95 -5.78
N ILE A 92 6.89 -3.61 -6.33
CA ILE A 92 6.67 -2.29 -6.93
C ILE A 92 6.49 -1.26 -5.81
N VAL A 93 7.44 -0.35 -5.66
CA VAL A 93 7.41 0.75 -4.68
C VAL A 93 6.71 1.97 -5.26
N ASP A 94 7.14 2.40 -6.44
CA ASP A 94 6.48 3.43 -7.25
C ASP A 94 6.44 3.03 -8.72
N GLY A 95 5.44 3.54 -9.43
CA GLY A 95 5.24 3.24 -10.85
C GLY A 95 4.15 2.21 -11.12
N TYR A 96 3.42 1.73 -10.11
CA TYR A 96 2.36 0.74 -10.27
C TYR A 96 1.34 1.13 -11.36
N GLN A 97 0.85 2.38 -11.35
CA GLN A 97 -0.10 2.85 -12.35
C GLN A 97 0.47 2.77 -13.78
N ARG A 98 1.74 3.12 -13.94
CA ARG A 98 2.46 3.09 -15.23
C ARG A 98 2.59 1.66 -15.76
N ILE A 99 3.04 0.75 -14.92
CA ILE A 99 3.22 -0.67 -15.27
C ILE A 99 1.88 -1.30 -15.63
N MET A 100 0.87 -1.13 -14.77
CA MET A 100 -0.45 -1.72 -14.98
C MET A 100 -1.19 -1.14 -16.18
N THR A 101 -1.01 0.15 -16.48
CA THR A 101 -1.57 0.74 -17.70
C THR A 101 -1.08 0.02 -18.96
N VAL A 102 0.23 -0.24 -19.05
CA VAL A 102 0.79 -0.95 -20.21
C VAL A 102 0.40 -2.42 -20.19
N TYR A 103 0.42 -3.06 -19.02
CA TYR A 103 -0.04 -4.43 -18.84
C TYR A 103 -1.48 -4.61 -19.33
N ASP A 104 -2.40 -3.80 -18.83
CA ASP A 104 -3.83 -3.83 -19.20
C ASP A 104 -4.03 -3.56 -20.69
N TYR A 105 -3.30 -2.59 -21.25
CA TYR A 105 -3.43 -2.24 -22.66
C TYR A 105 -2.94 -3.37 -23.57
N ILE A 106 -1.81 -4.00 -23.26
CA ILE A 106 -1.30 -5.16 -24.01
C ILE A 106 -2.23 -6.37 -23.86
N ARG A 107 -2.76 -6.60 -22.65
CA ARG A 107 -3.73 -7.68 -22.37
C ARG A 107 -5.09 -7.41 -23.04
N GLY A 108 -5.43 -6.14 -23.29
CA GLY A 108 -6.66 -5.71 -23.93
C GLY A 108 -7.85 -5.51 -23.00
N ILE A 109 -7.67 -5.62 -21.67
CA ILE A 109 -8.72 -5.44 -20.66
C ILE A 109 -8.31 -4.35 -19.68
N PHE A 110 -9.18 -3.36 -19.47
CA PHE A 110 -8.95 -2.31 -18.51
C PHE A 110 -9.41 -2.75 -17.12
N THR A 111 -8.49 -2.85 -16.18
CA THR A 111 -8.74 -3.40 -14.83
C THR A 111 -9.85 -2.64 -14.08
N THR A 112 -10.02 -1.32 -14.32
CA THR A 112 -10.99 -0.50 -13.59
C THR A 112 -12.44 -0.85 -13.86
N ASP A 113 -12.78 -1.17 -15.11
CA ASP A 113 -14.17 -1.44 -15.54
C ASP A 113 -14.36 -2.83 -16.16
N ASN A 114 -13.30 -3.61 -16.24
CA ASN A 114 -13.27 -4.97 -16.81
C ASN A 114 -13.72 -5.05 -18.28
N LYS A 115 -13.60 -3.93 -19.02
CA LYS A 115 -13.96 -3.81 -20.44
C LYS A 115 -12.73 -3.81 -21.33
N VAL A 116 -12.96 -3.96 -22.63
CA VAL A 116 -11.89 -3.83 -23.62
C VAL A 116 -11.21 -2.47 -23.48
N PHE A 117 -9.88 -2.49 -23.29
CA PHE A 117 -9.10 -1.28 -23.17
C PHE A 117 -8.86 -0.66 -24.55
N LYS A 118 -9.68 0.30 -24.92
CA LYS A 118 -9.44 1.22 -26.04
C LYS A 118 -8.98 2.56 -25.50
N LEU A 119 -8.02 3.20 -26.14
CA LEU A 119 -7.62 4.56 -25.80
C LEU A 119 -8.83 5.50 -25.83
N ALA A 120 -8.84 6.47 -24.95
CA ALA A 120 -10.00 7.34 -24.78
C ALA A 120 -10.43 8.01 -26.10
N ASN A 121 -11.72 8.06 -26.34
CA ASN A 121 -12.30 8.81 -27.46
C ASN A 121 -12.45 10.30 -27.06
N SER A 122 -11.35 11.00 -26.99
CA SER A 122 -11.27 12.40 -26.52
C SER A 122 -10.31 13.18 -27.40
N ASP A 123 -10.55 14.48 -27.53
CA ASP A 123 -9.65 15.40 -28.25
C ASP A 123 -8.28 15.55 -27.58
N ARG A 124 -8.13 15.04 -26.36
CA ARG A 124 -6.86 14.96 -25.64
C ARG A 124 -5.95 13.83 -26.14
N ILE A 125 -6.44 12.95 -27.02
CA ILE A 125 -5.70 11.82 -27.58
C ILE A 125 -5.60 12.03 -29.11
N ASN A 126 -4.41 11.80 -29.64
CA ASN A 126 -4.14 11.93 -31.06
C ASN A 126 -5.09 11.06 -31.90
N LEU A 127 -5.64 11.61 -32.96
CA LEU A 127 -6.57 10.91 -33.88
C LEU A 127 -6.04 9.59 -34.40
N ARG A 128 -4.71 9.47 -34.58
CA ARG A 128 -4.05 8.24 -35.04
C ARG A 128 -4.34 7.05 -34.14
N TRP A 129 -4.45 7.26 -32.81
CA TRP A 129 -4.59 6.19 -31.80
C TRP A 129 -5.90 6.24 -31.02
N ARG A 130 -6.67 7.32 -31.19
CA ARG A 130 -7.96 7.52 -30.50
C ARG A 130 -8.89 6.33 -30.73
N ASN A 131 -9.52 5.85 -29.65
CA ASN A 131 -10.48 4.75 -29.63
C ASN A 131 -9.93 3.41 -30.14
N LYS A 132 -8.61 3.21 -30.22
CA LYS A 132 -7.99 1.95 -30.64
C LYS A 132 -7.58 1.10 -29.43
N ALA A 133 -7.87 -0.20 -29.51
CA ALA A 133 -7.26 -1.21 -28.64
C ALA A 133 -5.84 -1.52 -29.13
N PHE A 134 -5.05 -2.18 -28.29
CA PHE A 134 -3.68 -2.58 -28.62
C PHE A 134 -3.61 -3.41 -29.92
N ALA A 135 -4.53 -4.36 -30.09
CA ALA A 135 -4.58 -5.20 -31.29
C ALA A 135 -4.97 -4.42 -32.58
N GLU A 136 -5.58 -3.24 -32.44
CA GLU A 136 -5.98 -2.37 -33.56
C GLU A 136 -4.87 -1.38 -33.97
N LEU A 137 -3.75 -1.36 -33.22
CA LEU A 137 -2.57 -0.55 -33.56
C LEU A 137 -1.77 -1.18 -34.70
N SER A 138 -0.98 -0.36 -35.41
CA SER A 138 0.00 -0.87 -36.36
C SER A 138 1.03 -1.77 -35.67
N THR A 139 1.62 -2.71 -36.40
CA THR A 139 2.67 -3.59 -35.86
C THR A 139 3.85 -2.80 -35.28
N ASP A 140 4.18 -1.66 -35.89
CA ASP A 140 5.27 -0.79 -35.41
C ASP A 140 4.88 -0.08 -34.11
N ASP A 141 3.65 0.41 -33.97
CA ASP A 141 3.17 1.00 -32.72
C ASP A 141 3.12 -0.04 -31.60
N GLN A 142 2.65 -1.26 -31.88
CA GLN A 142 2.66 -2.37 -30.90
C GLN A 142 4.09 -2.72 -30.47
N ARG A 143 5.02 -2.79 -31.43
CA ARG A 143 6.44 -3.05 -31.16
C ARG A 143 7.03 -1.94 -30.32
N LYS A 144 6.73 -0.68 -30.63
CA LYS A 144 7.21 0.50 -29.90
C LYS A 144 6.79 0.43 -28.43
N ILE A 145 5.52 0.18 -28.15
CA ILE A 145 5.04 0.02 -26.75
C ILE A 145 5.83 -1.07 -26.03
N LYS A 146 5.97 -2.26 -26.61
CA LYS A 146 6.65 -3.39 -25.98
C LYS A 146 8.14 -3.17 -25.78
N SER A 147 8.81 -2.46 -26.67
CA SER A 147 10.26 -2.24 -26.65
C SER A 147 10.70 -0.96 -25.96
N THR A 148 9.77 -0.05 -25.66
CA THR A 148 10.10 1.15 -24.88
C THR A 148 10.59 0.72 -23.50
N THR A 149 11.73 1.28 -23.08
CA THR A 149 12.32 1.05 -21.77
C THR A 149 11.87 2.12 -20.79
N ILE A 150 11.77 1.73 -19.54
CA ILE A 150 11.60 2.62 -18.40
C ILE A 150 12.77 2.42 -17.44
N HIS A 151 13.31 3.51 -16.94
CA HIS A 151 14.39 3.43 -15.96
C HIS A 151 13.82 2.96 -14.61
N ALA A 152 14.35 1.85 -14.11
CA ALA A 152 14.01 1.31 -12.79
C ALA A 152 15.17 1.55 -11.83
N ILE A 153 14.90 2.17 -10.70
CA ILE A 153 15.81 2.21 -9.58
C ILE A 153 15.44 1.04 -8.68
N ILE A 154 16.36 0.07 -8.58
CA ILE A 154 16.16 -1.14 -7.78
C ILE A 154 17.00 -0.99 -6.52
N PHE A 155 16.43 -1.30 -5.38
CA PHE A 155 17.15 -1.28 -4.11
C PHE A 155 16.91 -2.56 -3.31
N GLU A 156 17.89 -2.92 -2.51
CA GLU A 156 17.88 -4.09 -1.67
C GLU A 156 18.40 -3.73 -0.28
N GLN A 157 17.69 -4.13 0.75
CA GLN A 157 18.19 -4.06 2.11
C GLN A 157 19.09 -5.25 2.37
N LYS A 158 20.33 -4.98 2.79
CA LYS A 158 21.32 -6.03 3.10
C LYS A 158 21.44 -6.34 4.59
N LYS A 159 21.10 -5.37 5.45
CA LYS A 159 21.10 -5.54 6.91
C LYS A 159 20.14 -4.53 7.55
N PRO A 160 19.48 -4.92 8.64
CA PRO A 160 19.35 -6.29 9.17
C PRO A 160 18.56 -7.19 8.22
N GLU A 161 18.89 -8.49 8.20
CA GLU A 161 18.30 -9.44 7.23
C GLU A 161 16.82 -9.74 7.49
N ASN A 162 16.33 -9.46 8.69
CA ASN A 162 14.99 -9.83 9.15
C ASN A 162 14.14 -8.64 9.61
N ASP A 163 14.53 -7.40 9.30
CA ASP A 163 13.79 -6.20 9.69
C ASP A 163 13.61 -5.29 8.47
N ASP A 164 12.39 -5.13 7.99
CA ASP A 164 12.05 -4.33 6.83
C ASP A 164 11.75 -2.86 7.18
N THR A 165 12.14 -2.38 8.35
CA THR A 165 11.92 -0.99 8.77
C THR A 165 12.60 0.00 7.82
N SER A 166 13.77 -0.35 7.28
CA SER A 166 14.45 0.47 6.25
C SER A 166 13.64 0.55 4.95
N LEU A 167 12.99 -0.55 4.54
CA LEU A 167 12.10 -0.54 3.37
C LEU A 167 10.93 0.42 3.61
N TYR A 168 10.33 0.40 4.80
CA TYR A 168 9.26 1.32 5.16
C TYR A 168 9.70 2.79 4.99
N GLN A 169 10.88 3.16 5.52
CA GLN A 169 11.40 4.53 5.41
C GLN A 169 11.69 4.93 3.96
N ILE A 170 12.20 4.00 3.14
CA ILE A 170 12.41 4.25 1.71
C ILE A 170 11.09 4.52 1.00
N PHE A 171 10.09 3.67 1.24
CA PHE A 171 8.74 3.87 0.69
C PHE A 171 8.17 5.22 1.08
N GLU A 172 8.30 5.60 2.35
CA GLU A 172 7.84 6.89 2.85
C GLU A 172 8.52 8.06 2.13
N ARG A 173 9.85 8.03 1.95
CA ARG A 173 10.62 9.10 1.32
C ARG A 173 10.44 9.17 -0.20
N ILE A 174 10.31 8.05 -0.88
CA ILE A 174 10.13 8.00 -2.35
C ILE A 174 8.73 8.44 -2.75
N ASN A 175 7.72 8.12 -1.96
CA ASN A 175 6.32 8.44 -2.26
C ASN A 175 5.94 9.93 -2.10
N THR A 176 6.90 10.84 -2.13
CA THR A 176 6.66 12.29 -1.97
C THR A 176 6.11 12.97 -3.21
N SER A 177 6.18 12.34 -4.40
CA SER A 177 5.72 12.93 -5.66
C SER A 177 4.35 12.39 -6.08
N GLY A 178 3.32 13.24 -6.01
CA GLY A 178 1.95 12.94 -6.42
C GLY A 178 1.01 12.64 -5.24
N ARG A 179 0.14 11.65 -5.37
CA ARG A 179 -0.69 11.14 -4.27
C ARG A 179 0.16 10.22 -3.38
N SER A 180 0.81 10.78 -2.36
CA SER A 180 1.60 10.02 -1.38
C SER A 180 0.80 8.87 -0.74
N LEU A 181 1.45 7.75 -0.46
CA LEU A 181 0.86 6.66 0.34
C LEU A 181 0.70 7.11 1.79
N THR A 182 -0.34 6.62 2.46
CA THR A 182 -0.44 6.76 3.91
C THR A 182 0.53 5.81 4.60
N PRO A 183 0.86 6.05 5.87
CA PRO A 183 1.67 5.11 6.66
C PRO A 183 1.13 3.68 6.64
N GLN A 184 -0.20 3.49 6.70
CA GLN A 184 -0.79 2.16 6.65
C GLN A 184 -0.71 1.52 5.26
N GLU A 185 -0.87 2.29 4.18
CA GLU A 185 -0.65 1.78 2.82
C GLU A 185 0.80 1.30 2.65
N ILE A 186 1.78 1.99 3.25
CA ILE A 186 3.19 1.58 3.22
C ILE A 186 3.39 0.31 4.05
N ARG A 187 2.87 0.23 5.28
CA ARG A 187 2.95 -0.98 6.12
C ARG A 187 2.43 -2.21 5.40
N ASN A 188 1.29 -2.08 4.75
CA ASN A 188 0.71 -3.19 3.99
C ASN A 188 1.58 -3.63 2.80
N CYS A 189 2.37 -2.72 2.24
CA CYS A 189 3.32 -3.07 1.18
C CYS A 189 4.55 -3.81 1.73
N VAL A 190 5.06 -3.36 2.87
CA VAL A 190 6.33 -3.83 3.43
C VAL A 190 6.15 -5.11 4.24
N TYR A 191 5.15 -5.15 5.12
CA TYR A 191 4.94 -6.25 6.07
C TYR A 191 3.84 -7.21 5.57
N GLN A 192 4.07 -7.83 4.41
CA GLN A 192 3.15 -8.84 3.88
C GLN A 192 3.26 -10.14 4.66
N GLY A 193 2.14 -10.86 4.84
CA GLY A 193 2.11 -12.13 5.53
C GLY A 193 0.74 -12.43 6.14
N SER A 194 0.67 -13.49 6.98
CA SER A 194 -0.58 -14.00 7.54
C SER A 194 -1.32 -12.96 8.38
N PHE A 195 -0.61 -12.18 9.19
CA PHE A 195 -1.22 -11.14 10.02
C PHE A 195 -1.78 -9.97 9.17
N ASN A 196 -1.05 -9.56 8.15
CA ASN A 196 -1.55 -8.54 7.23
C ASN A 196 -2.83 -8.99 6.52
N THR A 197 -2.88 -10.24 6.05
CA THR A 197 -4.08 -10.84 5.46
C THR A 197 -5.25 -10.84 6.45
N LEU A 198 -4.99 -11.16 7.72
CA LEU A 198 -5.99 -11.09 8.78
C LEU A 198 -6.59 -9.69 8.93
N LEU A 199 -5.77 -8.63 8.89
CA LEU A 199 -6.27 -7.26 9.01
C LEU A 199 -7.32 -6.93 7.93
N PHE A 200 -7.11 -7.40 6.70
CA PHE A 200 -8.09 -7.23 5.61
C PHE A 200 -9.34 -8.04 5.82
N GLU A 201 -9.20 -9.29 6.26
CA GLU A 201 -10.34 -10.14 6.61
C GLU A 201 -11.20 -9.48 7.72
N LEU A 202 -10.57 -9.00 8.78
CA LEU A 202 -11.26 -8.33 9.88
C LEU A 202 -11.92 -7.02 9.42
N ASN A 203 -11.33 -6.33 8.45
CA ASN A 203 -11.89 -5.11 7.90
C ASN A 203 -13.20 -5.33 7.13
N GLU A 204 -13.45 -6.53 6.62
CA GLU A 204 -14.71 -6.92 5.97
C GLU A 204 -15.80 -7.34 6.96
N ASN A 205 -15.47 -7.50 8.25
CA ASN A 205 -16.41 -7.94 9.26
C ASN A 205 -17.59 -6.97 9.37
N PHE A 206 -18.82 -7.49 9.29
CA PHE A 206 -20.05 -6.69 9.28
C PHE A 206 -20.21 -5.80 10.53
N THR A 207 -19.94 -6.33 11.74
CA THR A 207 -20.02 -5.57 12.99
C THR A 207 -18.99 -4.44 13.01
N TRP A 208 -17.75 -4.72 12.56
CA TRP A 208 -16.73 -3.69 12.40
C TRP A 208 -17.17 -2.58 11.43
N ARG A 209 -17.69 -2.94 10.25
CA ARG A 209 -18.17 -1.95 9.27
C ARG A 209 -19.24 -1.02 9.84
N LYS A 210 -20.14 -1.55 10.67
CA LYS A 210 -21.15 -0.75 11.36
C LYS A 210 -20.54 0.19 12.39
N LEU A 211 -19.62 -0.29 13.21
CA LEU A 211 -18.92 0.50 14.22
C LEU A 211 -18.04 1.58 13.59
N PHE A 212 -17.34 1.27 12.51
CA PHE A 212 -16.54 2.24 11.75
C PHE A 212 -17.41 3.30 11.06
N GLY A 213 -18.68 3.01 10.82
CA GLY A 213 -19.67 3.93 10.26
C GLY A 213 -19.63 4.03 8.73
N SER A 214 -18.99 3.09 8.04
CA SER A 214 -18.96 3.00 6.58
C SER A 214 -19.02 1.54 6.12
N ALA A 215 -19.97 1.23 5.23
CA ALA A 215 -20.06 -0.07 4.59
C ALA A 215 -18.95 -0.29 3.54
N GLN A 216 -18.39 0.79 3.00
CA GLN A 216 -17.31 0.75 2.04
C GLN A 216 -15.96 0.80 2.77
N VAL A 217 -14.99 0.02 2.26
CA VAL A 217 -13.61 0.09 2.75
C VAL A 217 -12.99 1.47 2.48
N ASP A 218 -12.19 1.94 3.42
CA ASP A 218 -11.51 3.24 3.26
C ASP A 218 -10.40 3.12 2.21
N SER A 219 -10.46 3.97 1.19
CA SER A 219 -9.48 3.96 0.10
C SER A 219 -8.05 4.32 0.55
N ARG A 220 -7.90 4.87 1.77
CA ARG A 220 -6.64 5.24 2.40
C ARG A 220 -6.28 4.33 3.57
N MET A 221 -7.02 3.22 3.74
CA MET A 221 -6.77 2.16 4.75
C MET A 221 -6.79 2.63 6.21
N ARG A 222 -7.48 3.73 6.53
CA ARG A 222 -7.63 4.20 7.90
C ARG A 222 -8.36 3.18 8.78
N ASP A 223 -9.35 2.50 8.20
CA ASP A 223 -10.11 1.43 8.87
C ASP A 223 -9.20 0.25 9.26
N ILE A 224 -8.26 -0.13 8.42
CA ILE A 224 -7.26 -1.16 8.71
C ILE A 224 -6.28 -0.69 9.78
N GLU A 225 -5.84 0.56 9.73
CA GLU A 225 -4.97 1.13 10.76
C GLU A 225 -5.62 1.10 12.14
N TYR A 226 -6.92 1.39 12.25
CA TYR A 226 -7.63 1.29 13.53
C TYR A 226 -7.68 -0.15 14.06
N ILE A 227 -7.83 -1.15 13.19
CA ILE A 227 -7.76 -2.56 13.60
C ILE A 227 -6.35 -2.88 14.11
N LEU A 228 -5.32 -2.44 13.42
CA LEU A 228 -3.93 -2.64 13.86
C LEU A 228 -3.67 -1.95 15.21
N ARG A 229 -4.13 -0.72 15.40
CA ARG A 229 -4.03 0.01 16.68
C ARG A 229 -4.71 -0.75 17.83
N PHE A 230 -5.84 -1.41 17.58
CA PHE A 230 -6.48 -2.25 18.59
C PHE A 230 -5.53 -3.34 19.13
N PHE A 231 -4.77 -3.99 18.26
CA PHE A 231 -3.84 -5.03 18.68
C PHE A 231 -2.64 -4.46 19.44
N ILE A 232 -2.02 -3.40 18.93
CA ILE A 232 -0.83 -2.85 19.58
C ILE A 232 -1.11 -2.24 20.94
N MET A 233 -2.30 -1.68 21.19
CA MET A 233 -2.66 -1.12 22.51
C MET A 233 -2.71 -2.17 23.60
N LYS A 234 -2.67 -3.46 23.26
CA LYS A 234 -2.58 -4.59 24.19
C LYS A 234 -1.20 -5.24 24.18
N SER A 235 -0.28 -4.78 23.35
CA SER A 235 1.06 -5.35 23.25
C SER A 235 1.93 -4.92 24.42
N ASP A 236 2.90 -5.78 24.76
CA ASP A 236 3.89 -5.49 25.77
C ASP A 236 4.70 -4.23 25.48
N ASP A 237 4.91 -3.90 24.24
CA ASP A 237 5.63 -2.70 23.78
C ASP A 237 4.97 -1.40 24.26
N ILE A 238 3.64 -1.39 24.30
CA ILE A 238 2.86 -0.25 24.82
C ILE A 238 2.69 -0.36 26.34
N LEU A 239 2.24 -1.54 26.83
CA LEU A 239 1.87 -1.73 28.24
C LEU A 239 3.06 -1.65 29.19
N LYS A 240 4.27 -2.03 28.74
CA LYS A 240 5.50 -2.00 29.55
C LYS A 240 6.42 -0.84 29.21
N SER A 241 6.00 0.06 28.33
CA SER A 241 6.81 1.23 27.99
C SER A 241 7.01 2.11 29.23
N THR A 242 8.27 2.37 29.55
CA THR A 242 8.68 3.32 30.61
C THR A 242 9.07 4.68 30.02
N SER A 243 8.91 4.85 28.72
CA SER A 243 9.24 6.08 28.00
C SER A 243 8.12 7.10 28.14
N ASN A 244 8.47 8.36 28.37
CA ASN A 244 7.52 9.47 28.40
C ASN A 244 6.92 9.82 27.02
N GLN A 245 7.35 9.16 25.96
CA GLN A 245 6.82 9.30 24.61
C GLN A 245 6.87 7.95 23.88
N ILE A 246 5.71 7.48 23.47
CA ILE A 246 5.57 6.28 22.64
C ILE A 246 5.48 6.73 21.18
N SER A 247 6.42 6.25 20.34
CA SER A 247 6.30 6.38 18.90
C SER A 247 5.26 5.37 18.41
N LEU A 248 4.08 5.88 18.05
CA LEU A 248 3.02 5.04 17.49
C LEU A 248 3.47 4.38 16.17
N LYS A 249 4.20 5.12 15.34
CA LYS A 249 4.77 4.65 14.09
C LYS A 249 5.69 3.45 14.30
N LYS A 250 6.63 3.56 15.26
CA LYS A 250 7.54 2.48 15.62
C LYS A 250 6.79 1.25 16.11
N ALA A 251 5.83 1.45 17.02
CA ALA A 251 5.05 0.35 17.60
C ALA A 251 4.22 -0.39 16.54
N LEU A 252 3.55 0.34 15.63
CA LEU A 252 2.78 -0.26 14.53
C LEU A 252 3.67 -1.04 13.57
N ASN A 253 4.82 -0.48 13.20
CA ASN A 253 5.76 -1.14 12.30
C ASN A 253 6.35 -2.40 12.93
N HIS A 254 6.82 -2.30 14.19
CA HIS A 254 7.40 -3.42 14.92
C HIS A 254 6.38 -4.56 15.11
N PHE A 255 5.14 -4.22 15.45
CA PHE A 255 4.09 -5.22 15.61
C PHE A 255 3.80 -5.97 14.30
N MET A 256 3.69 -5.23 13.19
CA MET A 256 3.48 -5.83 11.86
C MET A 256 4.63 -6.74 11.43
N ASP A 257 5.87 -6.34 11.75
CA ASP A 257 7.05 -7.13 11.41
C ASP A 257 7.14 -8.40 12.25
N LEU A 258 6.96 -8.28 13.57
CA LEU A 258 7.00 -9.39 14.51
C LEU A 258 5.96 -10.48 14.19
N HIS A 259 4.74 -10.05 13.83
CA HIS A 259 3.60 -10.93 13.58
C HIS A 259 3.38 -11.27 12.10
N ARG A 260 4.33 -10.93 11.23
CA ARG A 260 4.23 -11.12 9.78
C ARG A 260 3.81 -12.53 9.38
N ASN A 261 4.44 -13.54 9.99
CA ASN A 261 4.32 -14.96 9.65
C ASN A 261 3.86 -15.79 10.82
N ASP A 262 2.96 -15.26 11.63
CA ASP A 262 2.40 -15.99 12.77
C ASP A 262 1.71 -17.28 12.33
N SER A 263 1.68 -18.24 13.25
CA SER A 263 1.04 -19.53 13.04
C SER A 263 -0.47 -19.40 12.81
N PRO A 264 -1.11 -20.37 12.16
CA PRO A 264 -2.57 -20.36 12.02
C PRO A 264 -3.30 -20.25 13.36
N GLU A 265 -2.76 -20.84 14.42
CA GLU A 265 -3.31 -20.79 15.78
C GLU A 265 -3.27 -19.36 16.35
N ASP A 266 -2.17 -18.64 16.16
CA ASP A 266 -2.03 -17.26 16.60
C ASP A 266 -2.97 -16.33 15.81
N ILE A 267 -3.07 -16.54 14.50
CA ILE A 267 -4.01 -15.80 13.63
C ILE A 267 -5.45 -16.02 14.07
N ASP A 268 -5.83 -17.26 14.42
CA ASP A 268 -7.18 -17.56 14.92
C ASP A 268 -7.43 -16.94 16.31
N PHE A 269 -6.40 -16.86 17.15
CA PHE A 269 -6.49 -16.15 18.43
C PHE A 269 -6.77 -14.66 18.22
N TYR A 270 -6.03 -13.96 17.35
CA TYR A 270 -6.27 -12.55 17.06
C TYR A 270 -7.64 -12.31 16.43
N ARG A 271 -8.03 -13.16 15.49
CA ARG A 271 -9.37 -13.12 14.88
C ARG A 271 -10.47 -13.19 15.94
N SER A 272 -10.39 -14.17 16.83
CA SER A 272 -11.36 -14.39 17.89
C SER A 272 -11.40 -13.22 18.86
N GLN A 273 -10.24 -12.72 19.28
CA GLN A 273 -10.12 -11.61 20.20
C GLN A 273 -10.76 -10.34 19.65
N PHE A 274 -10.46 -9.96 18.39
CA PHE A 274 -11.04 -8.78 17.76
C PHE A 274 -12.55 -8.94 17.61
N THR A 275 -12.99 -10.06 17.03
CA THR A 275 -14.43 -10.30 16.75
C THR A 275 -15.26 -10.30 18.03
N ALA A 276 -14.81 -10.95 19.09
CA ALA A 276 -15.51 -10.96 20.38
C ALA A 276 -15.60 -9.54 20.99
N THR A 277 -14.49 -8.78 20.90
CA THR A 277 -14.47 -7.42 21.46
C THR A 277 -15.39 -6.47 20.72
N ILE A 278 -15.35 -6.43 19.38
CA ILE A 278 -16.25 -5.54 18.62
C ILE A 278 -17.71 -5.95 18.76
N GLN A 279 -18.00 -7.24 18.89
CA GLN A 279 -19.37 -7.72 19.14
C GLN A 279 -19.86 -7.28 20.52
N ALA A 280 -19.02 -7.35 21.55
CA ALA A 280 -19.35 -6.89 22.90
C ALA A 280 -19.63 -5.37 22.91
N ILE A 281 -18.78 -4.57 22.23
CA ILE A 281 -18.96 -3.12 22.09
C ILE A 281 -20.28 -2.82 21.37
N TYR A 282 -20.54 -3.51 20.26
CA TYR A 282 -21.75 -3.31 19.48
C TYR A 282 -23.02 -3.64 20.29
N ASN A 283 -23.00 -4.74 21.05
CA ASN A 283 -24.13 -5.15 21.87
C ASN A 283 -24.38 -4.20 23.06
N SER A 284 -23.32 -3.56 23.59
CA SER A 284 -23.42 -2.69 24.76
C SER A 284 -23.75 -1.24 24.42
N VAL A 285 -23.19 -0.70 23.34
CA VAL A 285 -23.24 0.72 22.97
C VAL A 285 -23.95 0.95 21.62
N GLY A 286 -23.99 -0.07 20.76
CA GLY A 286 -24.57 0.01 19.40
C GLY A 286 -23.64 0.69 18.38
N GLU A 287 -24.20 1.07 17.24
CA GLU A 287 -23.47 1.60 16.09
C GLU A 287 -22.78 2.96 16.33
N ASN A 288 -23.11 3.61 17.43
CA ASN A 288 -22.55 4.93 17.75
C ASN A 288 -21.34 4.87 18.69
N ALA A 289 -20.85 3.67 19.03
CA ALA A 289 -19.77 3.48 19.99
C ALA A 289 -18.49 4.30 19.67
N PHE A 290 -18.18 4.51 18.39
CA PHE A 290 -17.02 5.27 17.95
C PHE A 290 -17.36 6.65 17.36
N LYS A 291 -18.62 7.08 17.46
CA LYS A 291 -19.00 8.43 17.03
C LYS A 291 -18.88 9.41 18.19
N ASN A 292 -18.15 10.51 17.96
CA ASN A 292 -18.12 11.60 18.94
C ASN A 292 -19.53 12.21 19.07
N SER A 293 -20.09 12.16 20.27
CA SER A 293 -21.37 12.80 20.61
C SER A 293 -21.28 14.33 20.73
N PHE A 294 -20.12 14.93 20.44
CA PHE A 294 -19.84 16.36 20.63
C PHE A 294 -19.85 17.19 19.35
N THR A 295 -20.29 16.67 18.23
CA THR A 295 -20.60 17.46 17.03
C THR A 295 -22.10 17.60 16.89
N ASN A 296 -22.67 18.60 17.55
CA ASN A 296 -23.92 19.27 17.13
C ASN A 296 -23.56 20.35 16.13
#